data_1674cc3e99d5f30a19b34e4e5959d335
#
_entry.id   1674cc3e99d5f30a19b34e4e5959d335
#
_cell.length_a   1.000
_cell.length_b   1.000
_cell.length_c   1.000
_cell.angle_alpha   90.00
_cell.angle_beta   90.00
_cell.angle_gamma   90.00
#
_symmetry.space_group_name_H-M   'P 1'
#
loop_
_entity.id
_entity.type
_entity.pdbx_description
1 polymer ?
#
loop_
_entity_poly.entity_id
_entity_poly.type
_entity_poly.pdbx_seq_one_letter_code
_entity_poly.pdbx_strand_id
1 'polypeptide(L)'
;MKKAGLHITTHTGRSVIFLLLIVLNSLTLPAQPVPVRTDMRKVDSFVLTVKYENDYIKLARDLTGPFLLDIDKVRAIFKWITNNISYDFRFFNSGKDIQQPECSDKYDCAGITRAWENDYLKKILKSRKAVCDGYARLFQKLCELNHVQTEIIPGYARTKPYQIGNKITANHAWNAVFIDTAWFFLDATWAAGYCVENDDGKLIKFVKEYEDYYWINVFQRISRNHYPKNGYWGDQYRLSQEDFFNQPHYYSAEVLSNISNEQPVTGMLTVKKDDTLHFSFEYQKDIRYIQVNSNNFRNPSLWTTIAVSKRKTKLVRDTWAEKKQVYVQFKRIGNHYSFDYVVKDNSLYYVDLLFDYKKALRYKIILRK
;
A
#
# COMPACT_ATOMS: atom_id res chain seq x y z
N MET A 1 -58.07 -72.16 23.74
CA MET A 1 -58.84 -71.70 24.93
C MET A 1 -58.14 -70.52 25.56
N LYS A 2 -58.92 -69.55 25.98
CA LYS A 2 -58.69 -68.32 26.71
C LYS A 2 -58.29 -67.11 25.88
N LYS A 3 -59.30 -66.25 25.78
CA LYS A 3 -59.33 -64.86 25.45
C LYS A 3 -58.63 -64.02 26.54
N ALA A 4 -57.94 -62.97 26.18
CA ALA A 4 -57.71 -61.82 27.01
C ALA A 4 -57.49 -60.60 26.13
N GLY A 5 -58.05 -59.65 26.33
CA GLY A 5 -58.68 -58.40 26.24
C GLY A 5 -57.67 -57.29 25.88
N LEU A 6 -58.16 -56.50 24.97
CA LEU A 6 -57.49 -55.26 24.46
C LEU A 6 -57.76 -54.11 25.46
N HIS A 7 -56.73 -53.52 26.01
CA HIS A 7 -56.84 -52.21 26.66
C HIS A 7 -56.13 -51.20 25.81
N ILE A 8 -56.89 -50.25 25.30
CA ILE A 8 -56.41 -49.07 24.57
C ILE A 8 -56.21 -47.96 25.61
N THR A 9 -54.97 -47.54 25.76
CA THR A 9 -54.63 -46.31 26.49
C THR A 9 -54.13 -45.27 25.48
N THR A 10 -54.87 -44.20 25.33
CA THR A 10 -54.51 -43.03 24.57
C THR A 10 -53.45 -42.21 25.31
N HIS A 11 -52.24 -42.13 24.75
CA HIS A 11 -51.22 -41.17 25.18
C HIS A 11 -51.24 -39.97 24.21
N THR A 12 -51.62 -38.82 24.76
CA THR A 12 -51.48 -37.50 24.11
C THR A 12 -50.02 -37.13 24.01
N GLY A 13 -49.45 -37.25 22.83
CA GLY A 13 -48.07 -36.81 22.57
C GLY A 13 -47.95 -35.28 22.50
N ARG A 14 -47.33 -34.67 23.48
CA ARG A 14 -46.85 -33.28 23.37
C ARG A 14 -45.58 -33.30 22.53
N SER A 15 -45.65 -32.80 21.32
CA SER A 15 -44.46 -32.51 20.48
C SER A 15 -43.72 -31.33 21.10
N VAL A 16 -42.56 -31.60 21.67
CA VAL A 16 -41.59 -30.57 22.08
C VAL A 16 -40.79 -30.21 20.86
N ILE A 17 -41.07 -29.04 20.28
CA ILE A 17 -40.24 -28.45 19.20
C ILE A 17 -39.01 -27.90 19.88
N PHE A 18 -37.86 -28.56 19.73
CA PHE A 18 -36.55 -28.01 20.06
C PHE A 18 -36.17 -26.97 19.02
N LEU A 19 -36.35 -25.69 19.34
CA LEU A 19 -35.82 -24.58 18.58
C LEU A 19 -34.29 -24.58 18.79
N LEU A 20 -33.54 -25.08 17.80
CA LEU A 20 -32.08 -24.97 17.78
C LEU A 20 -31.73 -23.51 17.45
N LEU A 21 -31.48 -22.69 18.46
CA LEU A 21 -30.88 -21.37 18.30
C LEU A 21 -29.44 -21.55 17.86
N ILE A 22 -29.19 -21.50 16.53
CA ILE A 22 -27.87 -21.34 15.96
C ILE A 22 -27.43 -19.90 16.27
N VAL A 23 -26.69 -19.73 17.36
CA VAL A 23 -25.94 -18.48 17.62
C VAL A 23 -24.82 -18.44 16.59
N LEU A 24 -25.04 -17.72 15.49
CA LEU A 24 -23.97 -17.29 14.61
C LEU A 24 -23.07 -16.35 15.40
N ASN A 25 -22.04 -16.91 16.02
CA ASN A 25 -20.89 -16.13 16.46
C ASN A 25 -20.22 -15.57 15.20
N SER A 26 -20.66 -14.40 14.76
CA SER A 26 -19.86 -13.56 13.88
C SER A 26 -18.58 -13.20 14.65
N LEU A 27 -17.51 -13.95 14.39
CA LEU A 27 -16.17 -13.58 14.80
C LEU A 27 -15.83 -12.26 14.09
N THR A 28 -16.26 -11.15 14.67
CA THR A 28 -15.74 -9.85 14.31
C THR A 28 -14.27 -9.86 14.69
N LEU A 29 -13.38 -9.89 13.71
CA LEU A 29 -11.98 -9.64 13.95
C LEU A 29 -11.89 -8.30 14.71
N PRO A 30 -11.18 -8.24 15.83
CA PRO A 30 -10.99 -6.97 16.52
C PRO A 30 -10.39 -5.99 15.53
N ALA A 31 -11.03 -4.84 15.35
CA ALA A 31 -10.45 -3.74 14.57
C ALA A 31 -9.09 -3.43 15.20
N GLN A 32 -8.04 -3.34 14.37
CA GLN A 32 -6.73 -2.94 14.88
C GLN A 32 -6.88 -1.57 15.57
N PRO A 33 -6.36 -1.40 16.78
CA PRO A 33 -6.36 -0.10 17.41
C PRO A 33 -5.63 0.89 16.53
N VAL A 34 -6.26 1.99 16.18
CA VAL A 34 -5.59 3.11 15.53
C VAL A 34 -4.74 3.77 16.60
N PRO A 35 -3.42 3.97 16.42
CA PRO A 35 -2.61 4.66 17.40
C PRO A 35 -3.22 6.03 17.69
N VAL A 36 -3.30 6.41 18.96
CA VAL A 36 -3.77 7.73 19.35
C VAL A 36 -2.94 8.75 18.57
N ARG A 37 -3.60 9.57 17.79
CA ARG A 37 -2.96 10.55 16.92
C ARG A 37 -2.35 11.64 17.78
N THR A 38 -1.09 11.49 18.16
CA THR A 38 -0.32 12.57 18.77
C THR A 38 -0.10 13.68 17.73
N ASP A 39 0.06 14.92 18.19
CA ASP A 39 0.40 16.04 17.29
C ASP A 39 1.83 15.87 16.79
N MET A 40 1.99 15.16 15.67
CA MET A 40 3.30 14.85 15.08
C MET A 40 4.11 16.10 14.67
N ARG A 41 3.49 17.28 14.59
CA ARG A 41 4.18 18.53 14.21
C ARG A 41 5.33 18.88 15.15
N LYS A 42 5.17 18.60 16.44
CA LYS A 42 6.25 18.81 17.42
C LYS A 42 7.44 17.90 17.19
N VAL A 43 7.16 16.61 16.94
CA VAL A 43 8.18 15.62 16.63
C VAL A 43 8.87 15.97 15.31
N ASP A 44 8.09 16.25 14.26
CA ASP A 44 8.62 16.59 12.94
C ASP A 44 9.51 17.84 12.97
N SER A 45 9.14 18.87 13.73
CA SER A 45 9.93 20.08 13.90
C SER A 45 11.23 19.84 14.67
N PHE A 46 11.16 19.04 15.73
CA PHE A 46 12.36 18.66 16.50
C PHE A 46 13.36 17.89 15.64
N VAL A 47 12.90 16.94 14.84
CA VAL A 47 13.75 16.12 13.96
C VAL A 47 14.63 16.97 13.02
N LEU A 48 14.16 18.13 12.58
CA LEU A 48 14.93 19.02 11.72
C LEU A 48 16.18 19.59 12.40
N THR A 49 16.24 19.56 13.72
CA THR A 49 17.40 20.05 14.51
C THR A 49 18.47 19.01 14.71
N VAL A 50 18.13 17.70 14.55
CA VAL A 50 19.03 16.58 14.84
C VAL A 50 19.94 16.29 13.66
N LYS A 51 21.26 16.35 13.91
CA LYS A 51 22.30 16.08 12.91
C LYS A 51 22.99 14.74 13.19
N TYR A 52 23.42 14.07 12.14
CA TYR A 52 24.25 12.88 12.25
C TYR A 52 25.73 13.28 12.39
N GLU A 53 26.37 12.79 13.43
CA GLU A 53 27.76 13.11 13.81
C GLU A 53 28.68 11.87 13.75
N ASN A 54 28.53 11.04 12.73
CA ASN A 54 29.30 9.80 12.49
C ASN A 54 29.11 8.69 13.54
N ASP A 55 28.08 8.81 14.38
CA ASP A 55 27.70 7.80 15.37
C ASP A 55 26.20 7.60 15.33
N TYR A 56 25.74 6.44 14.86
CA TYR A 56 24.33 6.14 14.77
C TYR A 56 23.70 5.76 16.12
N ILE A 57 24.51 5.34 17.12
CA ILE A 57 24.02 5.11 18.49
C ILE A 57 23.68 6.47 19.12
N LYS A 58 24.58 7.44 18.95
CA LYS A 58 24.30 8.83 19.34
C LYS A 58 23.07 9.38 18.62
N LEU A 59 22.99 9.16 17.30
CA LEU A 59 21.84 9.58 16.50
C LEU A 59 20.51 9.00 17.03
N ALA A 60 20.47 7.70 17.35
CA ALA A 60 19.28 7.04 17.90
C ALA A 60 18.83 7.72 19.20
N ARG A 61 19.77 7.96 20.12
CA ARG A 61 19.50 8.64 21.39
C ARG A 61 19.05 10.09 21.20
N ASP A 62 19.74 10.84 20.33
CA ASP A 62 19.45 12.25 20.11
C ASP A 62 18.06 12.45 19.45
N LEU A 63 17.64 11.51 18.59
CA LEU A 63 16.31 11.51 17.95
C LEU A 63 15.18 11.23 18.93
N THR A 64 15.40 10.39 19.92
CA THR A 64 14.32 9.86 20.75
C THR A 64 14.32 10.39 22.17
N GLY A 65 15.43 10.96 22.63
CA GLY A 65 15.62 11.40 24.02
C GLY A 65 14.49 12.29 24.59
N PRO A 66 13.93 13.24 23.83
CA PRO A 66 12.82 14.07 24.33
C PRO A 66 11.47 13.34 24.43
N PHE A 67 11.33 12.12 23.90
CA PHE A 67 10.04 11.44 23.73
C PHE A 67 9.90 10.24 24.67
N LEU A 68 8.81 10.18 25.38
CA LEU A 68 8.46 9.06 26.26
C LEU A 68 7.68 7.96 25.52
N LEU A 69 6.78 8.36 24.61
CA LEU A 69 5.90 7.45 23.88
C LEU A 69 6.64 6.81 22.72
N ASP A 70 6.46 5.51 22.51
CA ASP A 70 7.12 4.79 21.41
C ASP A 70 6.67 5.30 20.03
N ILE A 71 5.40 5.69 19.89
CA ILE A 71 4.90 6.31 18.64
C ILE A 71 5.68 7.57 18.27
N ASP A 72 6.05 8.41 19.23
CA ASP A 72 6.81 9.63 18.99
C ASP A 72 8.29 9.32 18.66
N LYS A 73 8.88 8.34 19.35
CA LYS A 73 10.23 7.85 19.04
C LYS A 73 10.30 7.28 17.62
N VAL A 74 9.33 6.43 17.27
CA VAL A 74 9.20 5.85 15.94
C VAL A 74 9.01 6.93 14.88
N ARG A 75 8.17 7.95 15.14
CA ARG A 75 8.00 9.10 14.24
C ARG A 75 9.30 9.86 14.04
N ALA A 76 10.02 10.13 15.09
CA ALA A 76 11.29 10.85 15.02
C ALA A 76 12.31 10.12 14.14
N ILE A 77 12.47 8.81 14.34
CA ILE A 77 13.35 7.96 13.54
C ILE A 77 12.90 7.94 12.07
N PHE A 78 11.61 7.65 11.83
CA PHE A 78 11.03 7.58 10.50
C PHE A 78 11.21 8.90 9.72
N LYS A 79 10.84 10.00 10.35
CA LYS A 79 10.92 11.33 9.75
C LYS A 79 12.36 11.75 9.47
N TRP A 80 13.29 11.43 10.37
CA TRP A 80 14.70 11.71 10.13
C TRP A 80 15.22 10.94 8.91
N ILE A 81 14.92 9.64 8.81
CA ILE A 81 15.34 8.80 7.68
C ILE A 81 14.77 9.36 6.38
N THR A 82 13.47 9.61 6.33
CA THR A 82 12.80 10.12 5.13
C THR A 82 13.33 11.49 4.70
N ASN A 83 13.76 12.34 5.63
CA ASN A 83 14.33 13.63 5.31
C ASN A 83 15.80 13.55 4.87
N ASN A 84 16.58 12.61 5.43
CA ASN A 84 18.04 12.61 5.29
C ASN A 84 18.62 11.57 4.34
N ILE A 85 17.87 10.51 4.01
CA ILE A 85 18.30 9.47 3.08
C ILE A 85 17.59 9.65 1.74
N SER A 86 18.32 9.55 0.64
CA SER A 86 17.82 9.59 -0.72
C SER A 86 17.86 8.19 -1.35
N TYR A 87 16.92 7.88 -2.23
CA TYR A 87 16.96 6.59 -2.93
C TYR A 87 18.17 6.49 -3.85
N ASP A 88 18.92 5.41 -3.75
CA ASP A 88 20.09 5.14 -4.60
C ASP A 88 19.65 4.48 -5.92
N PHE A 89 19.06 5.29 -6.79
CA PHE A 89 18.61 4.84 -8.11
C PHE A 89 19.76 4.35 -9.00
N ARG A 90 21.00 4.80 -8.75
CA ARG A 90 22.19 4.35 -9.51
C ARG A 90 22.54 2.91 -9.12
N PHE A 91 22.55 2.62 -7.82
CA PHE A 91 22.74 1.24 -7.33
C PHE A 91 21.60 0.35 -7.85
N PHE A 92 20.34 0.78 -7.75
CA PHE A 92 19.18 0.04 -8.27
C PHE A 92 19.33 -0.29 -9.76
N ASN A 93 19.67 0.69 -10.59
CA ASN A 93 19.87 0.49 -12.04
C ASN A 93 21.07 -0.40 -12.39
N SER A 94 22.01 -0.59 -11.47
CA SER A 94 23.17 -1.47 -11.71
C SER A 94 22.81 -2.95 -11.71
N GLY A 95 21.60 -3.31 -11.22
CA GLY A 95 21.18 -4.70 -11.06
C GLY A 95 21.99 -5.51 -10.05
N LYS A 96 22.80 -4.85 -9.24
CA LYS A 96 23.61 -5.51 -8.20
C LYS A 96 22.77 -5.77 -6.96
N ASP A 97 23.00 -6.91 -6.34
CA ASP A 97 22.43 -7.24 -5.04
C ASP A 97 23.32 -6.75 -3.90
N ILE A 98 22.70 -6.52 -2.74
CA ILE A 98 23.43 -6.26 -1.50
C ILE A 98 24.04 -7.58 -1.05
N GLN A 99 25.37 -7.65 -1.09
CA GLN A 99 26.11 -8.84 -0.69
C GLN A 99 26.11 -8.94 0.84
N GLN A 100 25.36 -9.90 1.36
CA GLN A 100 25.45 -10.29 2.76
C GLN A 100 26.55 -11.36 2.93
N PRO A 101 27.22 -11.43 4.10
CA PRO A 101 28.22 -12.47 4.31
C PRO A 101 27.58 -13.86 4.29
N GLU A 102 28.18 -14.76 3.54
CA GLU A 102 27.86 -16.17 3.65
C GLU A 102 28.42 -16.71 4.96
N CYS A 103 27.63 -17.48 5.67
CA CYS A 103 27.98 -18.01 6.96
C CYS A 103 27.74 -19.53 6.98
N SER A 104 28.73 -20.26 7.48
CA SER A 104 28.61 -21.70 7.75
C SER A 104 28.64 -21.95 9.26
N ASP A 105 28.06 -23.04 9.71
CA ASP A 105 27.91 -23.44 11.12
C ASP A 105 29.24 -23.49 11.92
N LYS A 106 30.38 -23.31 11.25
CA LYS A 106 31.72 -23.30 11.86
C LYS A 106 32.16 -21.96 12.41
N TYR A 107 31.39 -20.87 12.18
CA TYR A 107 31.79 -19.51 12.53
C TYR A 107 30.73 -18.82 13.40
N ASP A 108 31.16 -17.76 14.11
CA ASP A 108 30.21 -16.86 14.78
C ASP A 108 29.42 -16.04 13.76
N CYS A 109 28.40 -16.67 13.21
CA CYS A 109 27.53 -16.07 12.22
C CYS A 109 26.83 -14.81 12.71
N ALA A 110 26.47 -14.76 13.99
CA ALA A 110 25.82 -13.59 14.59
C ALA A 110 26.78 -12.40 14.67
N GLY A 111 28.05 -12.62 15.02
CA GLY A 111 29.08 -11.61 15.06
C GLY A 111 29.41 -11.06 13.68
N ILE A 112 29.60 -11.96 12.71
CA ILE A 112 29.90 -11.60 11.30
C ILE A 112 28.76 -10.76 10.71
N THR A 113 27.51 -11.21 10.89
CA THR A 113 26.34 -10.48 10.39
C THR A 113 26.21 -9.10 11.03
N ARG A 114 26.40 -8.99 12.36
CA ARG A 114 26.40 -7.69 13.06
C ARG A 114 27.49 -6.75 12.58
N ALA A 115 28.71 -7.25 12.37
CA ALA A 115 29.81 -6.43 11.87
C ALA A 115 29.50 -5.90 10.47
N TRP A 116 29.05 -6.76 9.58
CA TRP A 116 28.64 -6.37 8.23
C TRP A 116 27.50 -5.33 8.25
N GLU A 117 26.46 -5.56 9.06
CA GLU A 117 25.33 -4.63 9.16
C GLU A 117 25.77 -3.26 9.67
N ASN A 118 26.63 -3.22 10.69
CA ASN A 118 27.20 -1.98 11.22
C ASN A 118 27.95 -1.19 10.13
N ASP A 119 28.76 -1.86 9.33
CA ASP A 119 29.51 -1.21 8.25
C ASP A 119 28.59 -0.77 7.11
N TYR A 120 27.56 -1.55 6.81
CA TYR A 120 26.55 -1.19 5.82
C TYR A 120 25.77 0.06 6.26
N LEU A 121 25.32 0.13 7.50
CA LEU A 121 24.60 1.29 8.04
C LEU A 121 25.47 2.55 8.09
N LYS A 122 26.75 2.43 8.49
CA LYS A 122 27.71 3.54 8.43
C LYS A 122 27.89 4.06 7.00
N LYS A 123 27.94 3.17 6.01
CA LYS A 123 28.01 3.53 4.58
C LYS A 123 26.79 4.33 4.12
N ILE A 124 25.58 3.87 4.48
CA ILE A 124 24.32 4.56 4.19
C ILE A 124 24.31 5.96 4.81
N LEU A 125 24.64 6.06 6.08
CA LEU A 125 24.65 7.33 6.82
C LEU A 125 25.69 8.32 6.29
N LYS A 126 26.85 7.84 5.86
CA LYS A 126 27.90 8.64 5.24
C LYS A 126 27.51 9.12 3.84
N SER A 127 26.96 8.23 3.01
CA SER A 127 26.57 8.56 1.63
C SER A 127 25.22 9.27 1.51
N ARG A 128 24.37 9.16 2.53
CA ARG A 128 22.97 9.61 2.53
C ARG A 128 22.14 8.97 1.42
N LYS A 129 22.48 7.74 1.04
CA LYS A 129 21.81 6.99 -0.02
C LYS A 129 21.60 5.54 0.39
N ALA A 130 20.44 5.00 0.03
CA ALA A 130 20.09 3.61 0.23
C ALA A 130 19.05 3.15 -0.81
N VAL A 131 18.96 1.85 -1.03
CA VAL A 131 17.77 1.20 -1.59
C VAL A 131 16.85 0.72 -0.45
N CYS A 132 15.70 0.14 -0.76
CA CYS A 132 14.69 -0.23 0.22
C CYS A 132 15.21 -1.05 1.40
N ASP A 133 16.07 -2.05 1.17
CA ASP A 133 16.71 -2.84 2.23
C ASP A 133 17.49 -1.95 3.22
N GLY A 134 18.23 -0.98 2.70
CA GLY A 134 19.00 -0.07 3.55
C GLY A 134 18.13 0.88 4.38
N TYR A 135 17.01 1.36 3.83
CA TYR A 135 16.02 2.12 4.59
C TYR A 135 15.42 1.27 5.71
N ALA A 136 15.00 0.05 5.39
CA ALA A 136 14.38 -0.85 6.35
C ALA A 136 15.33 -1.25 7.48
N ARG A 137 16.60 -1.56 7.18
CA ARG A 137 17.62 -1.89 8.19
C ARG A 137 17.97 -0.70 9.06
N LEU A 138 18.15 0.48 8.47
CA LEU A 138 18.45 1.68 9.24
C LEU A 138 17.33 2.00 10.22
N PHE A 139 16.07 1.91 9.76
CA PHE A 139 14.92 2.11 10.61
C PHE A 139 14.88 1.08 11.76
N GLN A 140 15.01 -0.21 11.45
CA GLN A 140 15.02 -1.27 12.45
C GLN A 140 16.12 -1.02 13.48
N LYS A 141 17.34 -0.74 13.04
CA LYS A 141 18.48 -0.54 13.95
C LYS A 141 18.28 0.62 14.92
N LEU A 142 17.79 1.76 14.41
CA LEU A 142 17.52 2.92 15.26
C LEU A 142 16.37 2.65 16.25
N CYS A 143 15.35 1.87 15.87
CA CYS A 143 14.28 1.43 16.75
C CYS A 143 14.79 0.46 17.84
N GLU A 144 15.57 -0.56 17.45
CA GLU A 144 16.17 -1.53 18.37
C GLU A 144 17.00 -0.86 19.47
N LEU A 145 17.79 0.15 19.11
CA LEU A 145 18.60 0.93 20.07
C LEU A 145 17.74 1.73 21.06
N ASN A 146 16.46 1.88 20.79
CA ASN A 146 15.47 2.55 21.63
C ASN A 146 14.43 1.56 22.21
N HIS A 147 14.73 0.26 22.17
CA HIS A 147 13.89 -0.82 22.69
C HIS A 147 12.49 -0.90 22.07
N VAL A 148 12.34 -0.41 20.83
CA VAL A 148 11.10 -0.53 20.05
C VAL A 148 11.19 -1.77 19.17
N GLN A 149 10.23 -2.68 19.34
CA GLN A 149 10.18 -3.92 18.57
C GLN A 149 9.80 -3.65 17.12
N THR A 150 10.63 -4.15 16.19
CA THR A 150 10.45 -3.95 14.75
C THR A 150 10.86 -5.17 13.96
N GLU A 151 10.24 -5.33 12.78
CA GLU A 151 10.60 -6.37 11.81
C GLU A 151 10.84 -5.75 10.44
N ILE A 152 11.79 -6.33 9.68
CA ILE A 152 11.94 -6.07 8.25
C ILE A 152 11.07 -7.05 7.50
N ILE A 153 10.24 -6.55 6.60
CA ILE A 153 9.34 -7.35 5.78
C ILE A 153 9.81 -7.33 4.33
N PRO A 154 10.47 -8.40 3.86
CA PRO A 154 10.70 -8.58 2.43
C PRO A 154 9.41 -8.98 1.73
N GLY A 155 9.16 -8.44 0.54
CA GLY A 155 7.91 -8.74 -0.13
C GLY A 155 7.77 -8.17 -1.54
N TYR A 156 6.52 -8.06 -1.95
CA TYR A 156 6.09 -7.63 -3.26
C TYR A 156 5.50 -6.22 -3.15
N ALA A 157 5.99 -5.28 -3.96
CA ALA A 157 5.39 -3.97 -4.12
C ALA A 157 4.93 -3.79 -5.57
N ARG A 158 3.64 -3.48 -5.77
CA ARG A 158 3.08 -3.23 -7.09
C ARG A 158 3.24 -1.76 -7.47
N THR A 159 4.04 -1.52 -8.50
CA THR A 159 4.37 -0.17 -8.97
C THR A 159 3.80 0.14 -10.34
N LYS A 160 3.34 -0.88 -11.07
CA LYS A 160 2.93 -0.76 -12.47
C LYS A 160 1.55 -1.37 -12.72
N PRO A 161 0.73 -0.74 -13.54
CA PRO A 161 -0.64 -1.21 -13.81
C PRO A 161 -0.70 -2.56 -14.55
N TYR A 162 0.35 -2.94 -15.30
CA TYR A 162 0.40 -4.25 -15.97
C TYR A 162 0.61 -5.42 -14.99
N GLN A 163 0.88 -5.15 -13.71
CA GLN A 163 1.04 -6.17 -12.67
C GLN A 163 -0.28 -6.73 -12.14
N ILE A 164 -1.43 -6.19 -12.57
CA ILE A 164 -2.75 -6.75 -12.22
C ILE A 164 -2.86 -8.17 -12.78
N GLY A 165 -3.10 -9.16 -11.90
CA GLY A 165 -3.21 -10.57 -12.25
C GLY A 165 -1.90 -11.26 -12.63
N ASN A 166 -0.76 -10.58 -12.47
CA ASN A 166 0.56 -11.13 -12.79
C ASN A 166 1.39 -11.27 -11.51
N LYS A 167 1.88 -12.49 -11.27
CA LYS A 167 2.87 -12.73 -10.21
C LYS A 167 4.19 -12.04 -10.58
N ILE A 168 4.77 -11.35 -9.63
CA ILE A 168 6.10 -10.73 -9.74
C ILE A 168 7.05 -11.38 -8.75
N THR A 169 8.34 -11.18 -8.92
CA THR A 169 9.33 -11.55 -7.90
C THR A 169 9.29 -10.57 -6.74
N ALA A 170 9.68 -11.01 -5.54
CA ALA A 170 9.82 -10.11 -4.40
C ALA A 170 10.85 -9.01 -4.75
N ASN A 171 10.45 -7.76 -4.62
CA ASN A 171 11.17 -6.61 -5.17
C ASN A 171 11.32 -5.45 -4.18
N HIS A 172 10.86 -5.62 -2.94
CA HIS A 172 10.82 -4.55 -1.97
C HIS A 172 11.01 -5.03 -0.53
N ALA A 173 11.39 -4.12 0.35
CA ALA A 173 11.46 -4.33 1.79
C ALA A 173 10.98 -3.08 2.53
N TRP A 174 10.19 -3.29 3.59
CA TRP A 174 9.66 -2.27 4.48
C TRP A 174 9.66 -2.77 5.92
N ASN A 175 8.98 -2.09 6.85
CA ASN A 175 8.98 -2.50 8.25
C ASN A 175 7.57 -2.70 8.81
N ALA A 176 7.48 -3.60 9.79
CA ALA A 176 6.45 -3.59 10.82
C ALA A 176 7.06 -3.07 12.13
N VAL A 177 6.25 -2.39 12.92
CA VAL A 177 6.61 -1.88 14.25
C VAL A 177 5.50 -2.22 15.24
N PHE A 178 5.88 -2.71 16.42
CA PHE A 178 4.94 -3.02 17.50
C PHE A 178 4.82 -1.81 18.40
N ILE A 179 3.64 -1.23 18.48
CA ILE A 179 3.35 -0.06 19.30
C ILE A 179 2.13 -0.38 20.16
N ASP A 180 2.25 -0.15 21.45
CA ASP A 180 1.25 -0.49 22.48
C ASP A 180 0.93 -1.99 22.46
N THR A 181 -0.07 -2.42 21.71
CA THR A 181 -0.54 -3.82 21.68
C THR A 181 -0.71 -4.36 20.26
N ALA A 182 -0.26 -3.63 19.25
CA ALA A 182 -0.51 -3.99 17.86
C ALA A 182 0.68 -3.74 16.93
N TRP A 183 0.72 -4.50 15.85
CA TRP A 183 1.65 -4.28 14.75
C TRP A 183 1.10 -3.27 13.76
N PHE A 184 1.95 -2.32 13.39
CA PHE A 184 1.69 -1.34 12.34
C PHE A 184 2.77 -1.43 11.27
N PHE A 185 2.41 -1.07 10.06
CA PHE A 185 3.28 -1.16 8.89
C PHE A 185 3.66 0.24 8.41
N LEU A 186 4.90 0.40 7.99
CA LEU A 186 5.41 1.66 7.46
C LEU A 186 6.49 1.42 6.41
N ASP A 187 6.61 2.33 5.46
CA ASP A 187 7.64 2.28 4.42
C ASP A 187 8.38 3.62 4.32
N ALA A 188 9.56 3.69 4.94
CA ALA A 188 10.39 4.88 4.90
C ALA A 188 10.95 5.18 3.49
N THR A 189 11.05 4.18 2.61
CA THR A 189 11.52 4.35 1.23
C THR A 189 10.52 5.14 0.41
N TRP A 190 9.26 4.67 0.39
CA TRP A 190 8.20 5.31 -0.39
C TRP A 190 7.72 6.62 0.24
N ALA A 191 7.82 6.72 1.57
CA ALA A 191 7.56 7.99 2.26
C ALA A 191 8.61 9.08 1.96
N ALA A 192 9.85 8.71 1.64
CA ALA A 192 10.92 9.69 1.37
C ALA A 192 10.77 10.42 0.02
N GLY A 193 10.00 9.86 -0.92
CA GLY A 193 9.79 10.41 -2.24
C GLY A 193 9.70 9.36 -3.34
N TYR A 194 9.90 9.77 -4.58
CA TYR A 194 9.76 8.91 -5.75
C TYR A 194 10.91 9.07 -6.75
N CYS A 195 11.08 8.07 -7.60
CA CYS A 195 12.03 8.12 -8.71
C CYS A 195 11.31 8.43 -10.03
N VAL A 196 11.92 9.29 -10.84
CA VAL A 196 11.52 9.53 -12.23
C VAL A 196 12.17 8.47 -13.10
N GLU A 197 11.40 7.88 -14.00
CA GLU A 197 11.86 6.93 -15.02
C GLU A 197 11.95 7.62 -16.38
N ASN A 198 12.90 7.18 -17.21
CA ASN A 198 12.91 7.48 -18.63
C ASN A 198 12.07 6.46 -19.43
N ASP A 199 11.97 6.65 -20.74
CA ASP A 199 11.19 5.78 -21.64
C ASP A 199 11.68 4.33 -21.67
N ASP A 200 12.95 4.08 -21.33
CA ASP A 200 13.55 2.73 -21.23
C ASP A 200 13.29 2.06 -19.86
N GLY A 201 12.57 2.71 -18.97
CA GLY A 201 12.26 2.22 -17.60
C GLY A 201 13.42 2.35 -16.61
N LYS A 202 14.50 3.10 -16.96
CA LYS A 202 15.60 3.38 -16.02
C LYS A 202 15.26 4.57 -15.13
N LEU A 203 15.59 4.45 -13.87
CA LEU A 203 15.48 5.52 -12.90
C LEU A 203 16.55 6.59 -13.17
N ILE A 204 16.14 7.83 -13.40
CA ILE A 204 17.06 8.93 -13.78
C ILE A 204 17.24 9.98 -12.68
N LYS A 205 16.29 10.07 -11.76
CA LYS A 205 16.29 11.08 -10.71
C LYS A 205 15.46 10.60 -9.52
N PHE A 206 15.92 10.87 -8.30
CA PHE A 206 15.10 10.81 -7.11
C PHE A 206 14.56 12.21 -6.79
N VAL A 207 13.25 12.31 -6.58
CA VAL A 207 12.56 13.52 -6.14
C VAL A 207 12.17 13.31 -4.69
N LYS A 208 12.69 14.15 -3.81
CA LYS A 208 12.36 14.12 -2.40
C LYS A 208 11.04 14.84 -2.19
N GLU A 209 10.00 14.08 -1.90
CA GLU A 209 8.64 14.56 -1.67
C GLU A 209 8.00 13.63 -0.64
N TYR A 210 7.87 14.13 0.58
CA TYR A 210 7.39 13.32 1.69
C TYR A 210 5.92 12.92 1.50
N GLU A 211 5.66 11.60 1.65
CA GLU A 211 4.32 11.02 1.50
C GLU A 211 3.88 10.34 2.80
N ASP A 212 2.88 10.94 3.47
CA ASP A 212 2.42 10.49 4.79
C ASP A 212 1.58 9.19 4.74
N TYR A 213 1.11 8.77 3.56
CA TYR A 213 0.39 7.50 3.40
C TYR A 213 1.19 6.32 3.94
N TYR A 214 2.51 6.32 3.78
CA TYR A 214 3.40 5.23 4.20
C TYR A 214 3.86 5.32 5.64
N TRP A 215 3.34 6.27 6.41
CA TRP A 215 3.49 6.35 7.86
C TRP A 215 2.37 5.59 8.55
N ILE A 216 2.71 4.65 9.44
CA ILE A 216 1.81 3.89 10.33
C ILE A 216 0.50 3.46 9.64
N ASN A 217 0.48 2.26 9.11
CA ASN A 217 -0.67 1.66 8.44
C ASN A 217 -1.11 0.38 9.14
N VAL A 218 -2.41 0.09 9.09
CA VAL A 218 -2.93 -1.25 9.29
C VAL A 218 -2.69 -2.10 8.05
N PHE A 219 -2.65 -3.43 8.21
CA PHE A 219 -2.33 -4.34 7.09
C PHE A 219 -3.27 -4.17 5.90
N GLN A 220 -4.57 -4.06 6.12
CA GLN A 220 -5.58 -3.89 5.06
C GLN A 220 -5.33 -2.66 4.19
N ARG A 221 -4.68 -1.65 4.75
CA ARG A 221 -4.37 -0.42 4.03
C ARG A 221 -3.06 -0.53 3.25
N ILE A 222 -1.99 -1.01 3.88
CA ILE A 222 -0.68 -1.18 3.21
C ILE A 222 -0.74 -2.27 2.13
N SER A 223 -1.57 -3.32 2.31
CA SER A 223 -1.71 -4.45 1.39
C SER A 223 -2.40 -4.10 0.05
N ARG A 224 -2.83 -2.88 -0.15
CA ARG A 224 -3.28 -2.41 -1.47
C ARG A 224 -2.16 -2.35 -2.50
N ASN A 225 -0.93 -2.17 -2.06
CA ASN A 225 0.23 -2.14 -2.96
C ASN A 225 1.47 -2.86 -2.42
N HIS A 226 1.45 -3.38 -1.17
CA HIS A 226 2.53 -4.16 -0.55
C HIS A 226 2.00 -5.50 -0.05
N TYR A 227 2.73 -6.59 -0.30
CA TYR A 227 2.39 -7.92 0.22
C TYR A 227 3.66 -8.66 0.68
N PRO A 228 3.69 -9.22 1.89
CA PRO A 228 4.84 -9.93 2.44
C PRO A 228 5.19 -11.18 1.63
N LYS A 229 6.49 -11.48 1.49
CA LYS A 229 6.96 -12.70 0.82
C LYS A 229 6.60 -13.96 1.63
N ASN A 230 6.70 -13.89 2.95
CA ASN A 230 6.26 -14.98 3.82
C ASN A 230 4.75 -14.90 4.07
N GLY A 231 4.09 -16.06 4.19
CA GLY A 231 2.63 -16.13 4.38
C GLY A 231 2.15 -15.58 5.72
N TYR A 232 3.02 -15.48 6.74
CA TYR A 232 2.63 -15.15 8.11
C TYR A 232 1.71 -13.93 8.23
N TRP A 233 2.09 -12.80 7.65
CA TRP A 233 1.27 -11.59 7.70
C TRP A 233 -0.01 -11.69 6.86
N GLY A 234 0.08 -12.32 5.67
CA GLY A 234 -1.08 -12.55 4.81
C GLY A 234 -2.12 -13.43 5.47
N ASP A 235 -1.70 -14.54 6.06
CA ASP A 235 -2.56 -15.50 6.74
C ASP A 235 -3.23 -14.88 7.98
N GLN A 236 -2.47 -14.11 8.76
CA GLN A 236 -2.99 -13.39 9.93
C GLN A 236 -4.12 -12.43 9.55
N TYR A 237 -4.07 -11.80 8.40
CA TYR A 237 -5.06 -10.83 7.94
C TYR A 237 -5.98 -11.36 6.83
N ARG A 238 -5.94 -12.66 6.55
CA ARG A 238 -6.81 -13.38 5.58
C ARG A 238 -6.79 -12.78 4.18
N LEU A 239 -5.63 -12.34 3.73
CA LEU A 239 -5.39 -11.91 2.36
C LEU A 239 -4.43 -12.91 1.71
N SER A 240 -4.88 -13.57 0.64
CA SER A 240 -3.99 -14.43 -0.13
C SER A 240 -3.09 -13.62 -1.07
N GLN A 241 -1.95 -14.21 -1.46
CA GLN A 241 -1.08 -13.62 -2.46
C GLN A 241 -1.79 -13.44 -3.81
N GLU A 242 -2.68 -14.36 -4.17
CA GLU A 242 -3.47 -14.29 -5.39
C GLU A 242 -4.44 -13.09 -5.35
N ASP A 243 -5.16 -12.92 -4.24
CA ASP A 243 -6.05 -11.76 -4.07
C ASP A 243 -5.28 -10.45 -4.16
N PHE A 244 -4.08 -10.38 -3.56
CA PHE A 244 -3.21 -9.20 -3.67
C PHE A 244 -2.86 -8.87 -5.13
N PHE A 245 -2.44 -9.86 -5.93
CA PHE A 245 -2.12 -9.61 -7.33
C PHE A 245 -3.35 -9.29 -8.18
N ASN A 246 -4.52 -9.76 -7.77
CA ASN A 246 -5.77 -9.51 -8.46
C ASN A 246 -6.45 -8.19 -8.09
N GLN A 247 -5.97 -7.44 -7.09
CA GLN A 247 -6.52 -6.12 -6.75
C GLN A 247 -6.35 -5.11 -7.89
N PRO A 248 -7.18 -4.05 -7.95
CA PRO A 248 -6.96 -2.92 -8.84
C PRO A 248 -5.58 -2.28 -8.63
N HIS A 249 -5.07 -1.59 -9.65
CA HIS A 249 -3.89 -0.76 -9.47
C HIS A 249 -4.30 0.66 -9.06
N TYR A 250 -3.72 1.14 -7.97
CA TYR A 250 -3.90 2.49 -7.46
C TYR A 250 -2.75 3.37 -7.94
N TYR A 251 -3.07 4.49 -8.59
CA TYR A 251 -2.05 5.30 -9.27
C TYR A 251 -1.26 6.24 -8.36
N SER A 252 -1.76 6.53 -7.16
CA SER A 252 -1.09 7.46 -6.25
C SER A 252 -1.41 7.20 -4.78
N ALA A 253 -0.54 7.65 -3.91
CA ALA A 253 -0.77 7.67 -2.47
C ALA A 253 -1.96 8.56 -2.09
N GLU A 254 -2.23 9.63 -2.85
CA GLU A 254 -3.44 10.45 -2.66
C GLU A 254 -4.72 9.61 -2.82
N VAL A 255 -4.78 8.76 -3.86
CA VAL A 255 -5.92 7.86 -4.05
C VAL A 255 -6.00 6.85 -2.91
N LEU A 256 -4.88 6.18 -2.59
CA LEU A 256 -4.81 5.20 -1.50
C LEU A 256 -5.23 5.77 -0.14
N SER A 257 -4.92 7.05 0.11
CA SER A 257 -5.27 7.74 1.36
C SER A 257 -6.75 8.05 1.49
N ASN A 258 -7.45 8.23 0.38
CA ASN A 258 -8.81 8.78 0.37
C ASN A 258 -9.88 7.76 -0.06
N ILE A 259 -9.51 6.62 -0.68
CA ILE A 259 -10.47 5.65 -1.18
C ILE A 259 -10.74 4.53 -0.17
N SER A 260 -11.97 4.06 -0.09
CA SER A 260 -12.40 2.86 0.64
C SER A 260 -13.63 2.23 0.00
N ASN A 261 -13.92 0.97 0.38
CA ASN A 261 -15.11 0.22 -0.04
C ASN A 261 -15.29 0.15 -1.56
N GLU A 262 -14.18 0.11 -2.30
CA GLU A 262 -14.20 0.04 -3.77
C GLU A 262 -14.79 -1.27 -4.30
N GLN A 263 -15.68 -1.13 -5.27
CA GLN A 263 -16.26 -2.22 -6.05
C GLN A 263 -16.06 -1.95 -7.55
N PRO A 264 -15.68 -2.97 -8.33
CA PRO A 264 -15.35 -4.34 -7.90
C PRO A 264 -14.07 -4.40 -7.04
N VAL A 265 -14.06 -5.31 -6.04
CA VAL A 265 -12.88 -5.54 -5.17
C VAL A 265 -11.71 -6.11 -5.99
N THR A 266 -12.03 -7.00 -6.94
CA THR A 266 -10.99 -7.53 -7.85
C THR A 266 -10.66 -6.55 -8.97
N GLY A 267 -9.39 -6.42 -9.26
CA GLY A 267 -8.89 -5.65 -10.40
C GLY A 267 -8.95 -6.40 -11.73
N MET A 268 -9.34 -7.70 -11.73
CA MET A 268 -9.51 -8.53 -12.93
C MET A 268 -10.99 -8.74 -13.21
N LEU A 269 -11.53 -8.11 -14.26
CA LEU A 269 -12.94 -8.14 -14.58
C LEU A 269 -13.19 -8.98 -15.83
N THR A 270 -13.92 -10.08 -15.68
CA THR A 270 -14.28 -10.96 -16.80
C THR A 270 -15.67 -10.60 -17.29
N VAL A 271 -15.77 -10.11 -18.52
CA VAL A 271 -16.98 -9.53 -19.10
C VAL A 271 -17.17 -9.92 -20.56
N LYS A 272 -18.37 -9.67 -21.11
CA LYS A 272 -18.70 -9.72 -22.54
C LYS A 272 -18.94 -8.31 -23.06
N LYS A 273 -18.98 -8.18 -24.39
CA LYS A 273 -19.51 -6.97 -25.02
C LYS A 273 -20.94 -6.74 -24.54
N ASP A 274 -21.29 -5.50 -24.35
CA ASP A 274 -22.57 -4.99 -23.87
C ASP A 274 -22.89 -5.28 -22.39
N ASP A 275 -21.99 -5.98 -21.66
CA ASP A 275 -22.08 -6.05 -20.20
C ASP A 275 -21.91 -4.68 -19.57
N THR A 276 -22.58 -4.48 -18.44
CA THR A 276 -22.46 -3.27 -17.64
C THR A 276 -21.58 -3.54 -16.42
N LEU A 277 -20.48 -2.80 -16.29
CA LEU A 277 -19.62 -2.77 -15.10
C LEU A 277 -20.16 -1.72 -14.12
N HIS A 278 -20.44 -2.16 -12.89
CA HIS A 278 -20.88 -1.29 -11.81
C HIS A 278 -19.70 -0.93 -10.93
N PHE A 279 -19.34 0.35 -10.90
CA PHE A 279 -18.30 0.86 -10.03
C PHE A 279 -18.90 1.62 -8.85
N SER A 280 -18.39 1.35 -7.64
CA SER A 280 -18.71 2.15 -6.47
C SER A 280 -17.52 2.22 -5.51
N PHE A 281 -17.40 3.31 -4.77
CA PHE A 281 -16.36 3.52 -3.77
C PHE A 281 -16.75 4.69 -2.86
N GLU A 282 -16.11 4.75 -1.71
CA GLU A 282 -16.08 5.94 -0.88
C GLU A 282 -14.81 6.73 -1.16
N TYR A 283 -14.91 8.06 -1.20
CA TYR A 283 -13.76 8.94 -1.37
C TYR A 283 -13.87 10.15 -0.45
N GLN A 284 -12.82 10.38 0.35
CA GLN A 284 -12.85 11.40 1.42
C GLN A 284 -12.82 12.84 0.92
N LYS A 285 -12.33 13.05 -0.31
CA LYS A 285 -12.33 14.36 -0.98
C LYS A 285 -13.46 14.44 -1.99
N ASP A 286 -13.89 15.67 -2.30
CA ASP A 286 -14.88 15.89 -3.35
C ASP A 286 -14.28 15.58 -4.73
N ILE A 287 -15.02 14.78 -5.52
CA ILE A 287 -14.73 14.54 -6.92
C ILE A 287 -15.79 15.29 -7.74
N ARG A 288 -15.34 16.17 -8.62
CA ARG A 288 -16.22 16.94 -9.51
C ARG A 288 -16.49 16.21 -10.81
N TYR A 289 -15.49 15.52 -11.34
CA TYR A 289 -15.56 14.82 -12.61
C TYR A 289 -14.98 13.42 -12.49
N ILE A 290 -15.76 12.43 -12.95
CA ILE A 290 -15.29 11.06 -13.15
C ILE A 290 -15.20 10.80 -14.64
N GLN A 291 -14.08 10.22 -15.09
CA GLN A 291 -13.84 9.84 -16.46
C GLN A 291 -13.35 8.40 -16.52
N VAL A 292 -13.58 7.74 -17.66
CA VAL A 292 -13.04 6.42 -17.95
C VAL A 292 -12.19 6.52 -19.23
N ASN A 293 -10.92 6.13 -19.09
CA ASN A 293 -10.04 5.89 -20.23
C ASN A 293 -9.86 4.38 -20.43
N SER A 294 -9.55 3.98 -21.65
CA SER A 294 -9.28 2.58 -21.98
C SER A 294 -8.15 2.49 -23.02
N ASN A 295 -7.85 1.27 -23.48
CA ASN A 295 -6.97 1.09 -24.64
C ASN A 295 -7.57 1.67 -25.93
N ASN A 296 -8.90 1.72 -26.07
CA ASN A 296 -9.59 2.15 -27.27
C ASN A 296 -10.02 3.62 -27.24
N PHE A 297 -10.10 4.20 -26.05
CA PHE A 297 -10.49 5.59 -25.86
C PHE A 297 -9.69 6.26 -24.75
N ARG A 298 -9.19 7.44 -25.02
CA ARG A 298 -8.53 8.29 -24.00
C ARG A 298 -9.01 9.72 -24.14
N ASN A 299 -9.41 10.29 -23.02
CA ASN A 299 -9.62 11.72 -22.96
C ASN A 299 -8.31 12.46 -23.28
N PRO A 300 -8.34 13.51 -24.09
CA PRO A 300 -7.13 14.29 -24.40
C PRO A 300 -6.58 14.96 -23.15
N SER A 301 -5.25 15.14 -23.10
CA SER A 301 -4.62 15.88 -22.00
C SER A 301 -5.11 17.32 -21.96
N LEU A 302 -5.53 17.79 -20.77
CA LEU A 302 -5.90 19.20 -20.56
C LEU A 302 -4.71 20.17 -20.64
N TRP A 303 -3.51 19.64 -20.65
CA TRP A 303 -2.30 20.44 -20.65
C TRP A 303 -1.46 20.11 -21.88
N THR A 304 -1.06 21.15 -22.57
CA THR A 304 -0.12 21.06 -23.71
C THR A 304 1.06 21.97 -23.48
N THR A 305 2.19 21.64 -24.10
CA THR A 305 3.41 22.42 -23.98
C THR A 305 3.56 23.30 -25.22
N ILE A 306 3.63 24.61 -25.02
CA ILE A 306 3.91 25.57 -26.10
C ILE A 306 5.34 26.08 -26.00
N ALA A 307 5.98 26.30 -27.16
CA ALA A 307 7.29 26.94 -27.23
C ALA A 307 7.14 28.43 -26.97
N VAL A 308 7.87 28.95 -25.99
CA VAL A 308 7.96 30.39 -25.69
C VAL A 308 9.20 30.97 -26.35
N SER A 309 10.24 30.18 -26.52
CA SER A 309 11.46 30.50 -27.25
C SER A 309 12.14 29.22 -27.73
N LYS A 310 13.25 29.33 -28.50
CA LYS A 310 14.04 28.16 -28.95
C LYS A 310 14.47 27.20 -27.83
N ARG A 311 14.51 27.63 -26.57
CA ARG A 311 14.99 26.84 -25.42
C ARG A 311 14.00 26.82 -24.22
N LYS A 312 12.84 27.48 -24.33
CA LYS A 312 11.87 27.56 -23.24
C LYS A 312 10.49 27.12 -23.72
N THR A 313 9.90 26.23 -22.99
CA THR A 313 8.51 25.80 -23.16
C THR A 313 7.70 26.19 -21.94
N LYS A 314 6.41 26.38 -22.13
CA LYS A 314 5.43 26.67 -21.07
C LYS A 314 4.29 25.67 -21.18
N LEU A 315 3.90 25.10 -20.03
CA LEU A 315 2.70 24.29 -19.92
C LEU A 315 1.48 25.22 -19.88
N VAL A 316 0.55 25.03 -20.80
CA VAL A 316 -0.69 25.81 -20.90
C VAL A 316 -1.90 24.90 -20.96
N ARG A 317 -3.05 25.41 -20.52
CA ARG A 317 -4.31 24.68 -20.62
C ARG A 317 -4.79 24.68 -22.07
N ASP A 318 -5.18 23.51 -22.55
CA ASP A 318 -5.68 23.30 -23.92
C ASP A 318 -7.21 23.40 -23.90
N THR A 319 -7.74 24.51 -24.41
CA THR A 319 -9.19 24.78 -24.45
C THR A 319 -9.93 23.87 -25.42
N TRP A 320 -9.26 23.38 -26.47
CA TRP A 320 -9.83 22.41 -27.39
C TRP A 320 -9.97 21.04 -26.70
N ALA A 321 -8.91 20.60 -26.03
CA ALA A 321 -8.94 19.37 -25.24
C ALA A 321 -10.00 19.40 -24.13
N GLU A 322 -10.21 20.56 -23.51
CA GLU A 322 -11.26 20.75 -22.49
C GLU A 322 -12.66 20.47 -23.05
N LYS A 323 -12.96 20.95 -24.25
CA LYS A 323 -14.27 20.72 -24.92
C LYS A 323 -14.48 19.28 -25.38
N LYS A 324 -13.42 18.48 -25.47
CA LYS A 324 -13.45 17.08 -25.93
C LYS A 324 -13.45 16.07 -24.78
N GLN A 325 -13.50 16.52 -23.54
CA GLN A 325 -13.58 15.62 -22.38
C GLN A 325 -14.91 14.87 -22.35
N VAL A 326 -14.85 13.58 -22.08
CA VAL A 326 -16.02 12.72 -21.87
C VAL A 326 -16.10 12.35 -20.41
N TYR A 327 -17.26 12.62 -19.79
CA TYR A 327 -17.50 12.39 -18.39
C TYR A 327 -18.51 11.27 -18.20
N VAL A 328 -18.36 10.53 -17.11
CA VAL A 328 -19.35 9.53 -16.67
C VAL A 328 -20.38 10.24 -15.78
N GLN A 329 -21.65 9.93 -15.98
CA GLN A 329 -22.70 10.32 -15.05
C GLN A 329 -22.62 9.42 -13.83
N PHE A 330 -22.49 9.99 -12.66
CA PHE A 330 -22.39 9.27 -11.40
C PHE A 330 -23.40 9.75 -10.37
N LYS A 331 -23.75 8.86 -9.44
CA LYS A 331 -24.53 9.19 -8.24
C LYS A 331 -23.57 9.43 -7.09
N ARG A 332 -23.90 10.42 -6.25
CA ARG A 332 -23.16 10.73 -5.03
C ARG A 332 -24.12 10.84 -3.84
N ILE A 333 -23.79 10.13 -2.77
CA ILE A 333 -24.49 10.21 -1.48
C ILE A 333 -23.42 10.35 -0.38
N GLY A 334 -23.27 11.56 0.15
CA GLY A 334 -22.15 11.86 1.06
C GLY A 334 -20.80 11.73 0.37
N ASN A 335 -19.97 10.81 0.86
CA ASN A 335 -18.67 10.45 0.27
C ASN A 335 -18.71 9.18 -0.59
N HIS A 336 -19.90 8.58 -0.77
CA HIS A 336 -20.11 7.41 -1.63
C HIS A 336 -20.41 7.83 -3.06
N TYR A 337 -19.65 7.29 -4.01
CA TYR A 337 -19.78 7.51 -5.46
C TYR A 337 -20.12 6.19 -6.14
N SER A 338 -21.02 6.22 -7.13
CA SER A 338 -21.34 5.04 -7.94
C SER A 338 -21.71 5.42 -9.37
N PHE A 339 -21.30 4.58 -10.33
CA PHE A 339 -21.64 4.74 -11.74
C PHE A 339 -21.51 3.44 -12.51
N ASP A 340 -22.11 3.42 -13.70
CA ASP A 340 -22.12 2.30 -14.61
C ASP A 340 -21.26 2.59 -15.84
N TYR A 341 -20.57 1.57 -16.35
CA TYR A 341 -19.80 1.60 -17.57
C TYR A 341 -20.17 0.42 -18.47
N VAL A 342 -20.68 0.70 -19.67
CA VAL A 342 -21.05 -0.32 -20.66
C VAL A 342 -19.84 -0.69 -21.50
N VAL A 343 -19.53 -1.97 -21.61
CA VAL A 343 -18.45 -2.54 -22.42
C VAL A 343 -18.85 -2.53 -23.90
N LYS A 344 -18.46 -1.51 -24.65
CA LYS A 344 -18.88 -1.32 -26.05
C LYS A 344 -18.02 -2.04 -27.07
N ASP A 345 -16.85 -2.54 -26.69
CA ASP A 345 -15.83 -3.01 -27.64
C ASP A 345 -15.30 -4.41 -27.26
N ASN A 346 -15.15 -5.27 -28.28
CA ASN A 346 -14.58 -6.61 -28.15
C ASN A 346 -13.04 -6.64 -28.03
N SER A 347 -12.37 -5.49 -28.09
CA SER A 347 -10.92 -5.36 -27.95
C SER A 347 -10.49 -4.65 -26.64
N LEU A 348 -11.45 -4.46 -25.71
CA LEU A 348 -11.16 -3.81 -24.43
C LEU A 348 -10.30 -4.73 -23.54
N TYR A 349 -9.16 -4.25 -23.02
CA TYR A 349 -8.31 -5.02 -22.12
C TYR A 349 -7.92 -4.28 -20.82
N TYR A 350 -8.26 -2.99 -20.71
CA TYR A 350 -8.23 -2.27 -19.43
C TYR A 350 -9.18 -1.08 -19.42
N VAL A 351 -9.55 -0.67 -18.23
CA VAL A 351 -10.17 0.63 -17.96
C VAL A 351 -9.39 1.36 -16.86
N ASP A 352 -9.14 2.65 -17.08
CA ASP A 352 -8.62 3.60 -16.08
C ASP A 352 -9.76 4.49 -15.61
N LEU A 353 -10.00 4.53 -14.31
CA LEU A 353 -10.85 5.54 -13.70
C LEU A 353 -10.01 6.77 -13.41
N LEU A 354 -10.53 7.94 -13.78
CA LEU A 354 -9.91 9.22 -13.51
C LEU A 354 -10.82 10.05 -12.61
N PHE A 355 -10.24 10.64 -11.58
CA PHE A 355 -10.90 11.59 -10.68
C PHE A 355 -10.28 12.97 -10.96
N ASP A 356 -11.12 13.93 -11.32
CA ASP A 356 -10.69 15.29 -11.67
C ASP A 356 -9.46 15.30 -12.62
N TYR A 357 -9.55 14.52 -13.71
CA TYR A 357 -8.55 14.37 -14.78
C TYR A 357 -7.28 13.59 -14.41
N LYS A 358 -7.11 13.16 -13.17
CA LYS A 358 -5.97 12.36 -12.72
C LYS A 358 -6.35 10.88 -12.68
N LYS A 359 -5.48 10.01 -13.15
CA LYS A 359 -5.67 8.56 -13.02
C LYS A 359 -5.75 8.17 -11.55
N ALA A 360 -6.79 7.42 -11.20
CA ALA A 360 -7.03 6.95 -9.85
C ALA A 360 -6.85 5.43 -9.73
N LEU A 361 -7.61 4.67 -10.52
CA LEU A 361 -7.56 3.20 -10.49
C LEU A 361 -7.45 2.63 -11.90
N ARG A 362 -6.81 1.45 -12.02
CA ARG A 362 -6.91 0.60 -13.22
C ARG A 362 -7.50 -0.74 -12.88
N TYR A 363 -8.37 -1.20 -13.78
CA TYR A 363 -8.88 -2.57 -13.85
C TYR A 363 -8.41 -3.22 -15.15
N LYS A 364 -8.03 -4.50 -15.07
CA LYS A 364 -7.73 -5.35 -16.23
C LYS A 364 -9.03 -6.00 -16.70
N ILE A 365 -9.29 -5.96 -17.99
CA ILE A 365 -10.47 -6.57 -18.59
C ILE A 365 -10.08 -7.88 -19.27
N ILE A 366 -10.87 -8.91 -19.04
CA ILE A 366 -10.78 -10.22 -19.68
C ILE A 366 -12.10 -10.43 -20.42
N LEU A 367 -12.04 -10.36 -21.75
CA LEU A 367 -13.24 -10.57 -22.57
C LEU A 367 -13.50 -12.07 -22.74
N ARG A 368 -14.71 -12.49 -22.40
CA ARG A 368 -15.23 -13.80 -22.78
C ARG A 368 -15.68 -13.76 -24.24
N LYS A 369 -15.30 -14.82 -24.97
CA LYS A 369 -15.80 -15.08 -26.34
C LYS A 369 -17.28 -15.45 -26.34
#